data_f104178e326af70566aeacfa86db1245
#
_entry.id   f104178e326af70566aeacfa86db1245
#
_cell.length_a   1.000
_cell.length_b   1.000
_cell.length_c   1.000
_cell.angle_alpha   90.00
_cell.angle_beta   90.00
_cell.angle_gamma   90.00
#
_symmetry.space_group_name_H-M   'P 1'
#
loop_
_entity.id
_entity.type
_entity.pdbx_description
1 polymer ?
#
loop_
_entity_poly.entity_id
_entity_poly.type
_entity_poly.pdbx_seq_one_letter_code
_entity_poly.pdbx_strand_id
1 'polypeptide(L)'
;MNEKYKNLASNTVVFAVGNAFSKAIQFVLLPVYTAYMTEAAYGMGELLSGLTQLVYPVITLCLYEALFRFVLDRDGNPKVIFSTVMLLVCALIPFALVVGLLLEIVINAESSFLCALLSVTSALRLCFMNFARGLGAVKRFALSGILNTMALLGGALVFICSLGMGASGYLLNYVVADIFTVVFLFATCKIWKYISVRSFSKPLLRDMLQYSLPLLPNALFWWFTSVFNRYIVLFFCGSSIAGLYAAAGKLPSLVNFLSTIFQQAWQISATQEYESDDNEGAFYSKTFAAFSFVMFLGTSLLLACVYPLSLLLLRDGFFDVWTLGPGLVLAAATTCFTAFFTTFFNAAKETVPIFKSTVLGAIVNVVTCLGLVFLFGVWGAVVASIIAQVVILIYRVYSSRRLVSLDVDAPALVVGVAVIFLQTFAQSVWAANGVPFAAILFCVLLLAYLRHYRSAISSLAAGVRQSVFRKR
;
A
#
# COMPACT_ATOMS: atom_id res chain seq x y z
N MET A 1 7.94 30.05 15.30
CA MET A 1 7.71 28.63 14.95
C MET A 1 9.05 27.93 15.06
N ASN A 2 9.20 26.99 16.01
CA ASN A 2 10.47 26.38 16.40
C ASN A 2 11.11 25.69 15.15
N GLU A 3 12.42 25.77 14.96
CA GLU A 3 13.15 25.15 13.82
C GLU A 3 12.81 23.66 13.63
N LYS A 4 12.55 22.96 14.73
CA LYS A 4 12.10 21.56 14.72
C LYS A 4 10.78 21.37 13.95
N TYR A 5 9.79 22.24 14.15
CA TYR A 5 8.50 22.16 13.45
C TYR A 5 8.61 22.53 11.97
N LYS A 6 9.49 23.48 11.63
CA LYS A 6 9.77 23.86 10.24
C LYS A 6 10.44 22.72 9.48
N ASN A 7 11.40 22.03 10.11
CA ASN A 7 12.08 20.86 9.54
C ASN A 7 11.12 19.67 9.42
N LEU A 8 10.26 19.44 10.41
CA LEU A 8 9.24 18.38 10.36
C LEU A 8 8.25 18.61 9.22
N ALA A 9 7.71 19.84 9.10
CA ALA A 9 6.79 20.20 8.02
C ALA A 9 7.45 20.07 6.64
N SER A 10 8.70 20.56 6.49
CA SER A 10 9.46 20.43 5.23
C SER A 10 9.69 18.97 4.85
N ASN A 11 10.10 18.12 5.80
CA ASN A 11 10.31 16.71 5.56
C ASN A 11 9.01 15.98 5.19
N THR A 12 7.91 16.32 5.87
CA THR A 12 6.59 15.74 5.57
C THR A 12 6.13 16.09 4.16
N VAL A 13 6.31 17.33 3.71
CA VAL A 13 5.99 17.72 2.33
C VAL A 13 6.87 16.98 1.32
N VAL A 14 8.16 16.84 1.57
CA VAL A 14 9.08 16.10 0.68
C VAL A 14 8.67 14.63 0.57
N PHE A 15 8.29 14.00 1.68
CA PHE A 15 7.76 12.62 1.66
C PHE A 15 6.43 12.51 0.92
N ALA A 16 5.50 13.43 1.16
CA ALA A 16 4.19 13.44 0.50
C ALA A 16 4.33 13.59 -1.02
N VAL A 17 5.15 14.55 -1.47
CA VAL A 17 5.41 14.78 -2.90
C VAL A 17 6.13 13.58 -3.53
N GLY A 18 7.16 13.02 -2.88
CA GLY A 18 7.87 11.83 -3.37
C GLY A 18 6.95 10.61 -3.51
N ASN A 19 6.10 10.37 -2.52
CA ASN A 19 5.12 9.28 -2.56
C ASN A 19 4.04 9.51 -3.63
N ALA A 20 3.53 10.75 -3.77
CA ALA A 20 2.56 11.10 -4.80
C ALA A 20 3.12 10.87 -6.20
N PHE A 21 4.35 11.33 -6.45
CA PHE A 21 5.03 11.13 -7.73
C PHE A 21 5.23 9.65 -8.07
N SER A 22 5.71 8.87 -7.11
CA SER A 22 5.90 7.41 -7.29
C SER A 22 4.59 6.69 -7.59
N LYS A 23 3.48 7.10 -6.95
CA LYS A 23 2.15 6.55 -7.22
C LYS A 23 1.63 6.95 -8.60
N ALA A 24 1.80 8.22 -9.00
CA ALA A 24 1.38 8.71 -10.32
C ALA A 24 2.07 7.94 -11.46
N ILE A 25 3.36 7.67 -11.35
CA ILE A 25 4.08 6.92 -12.39
C ILE A 25 3.63 5.45 -12.47
N GLN A 26 3.22 4.82 -11.36
CA GLN A 26 2.64 3.47 -11.41
C GLN A 26 1.37 3.42 -12.28
N PHE A 27 0.58 4.51 -12.30
CA PHE A 27 -0.56 4.65 -13.23
C PHE A 27 -0.12 4.83 -14.67
N VAL A 28 0.97 5.55 -14.92
CA VAL A 28 1.53 5.71 -16.27
C VAL A 28 2.10 4.40 -16.81
N LEU A 29 2.63 3.55 -15.94
CA LEU A 29 3.15 2.23 -16.31
C LEU A 29 2.05 1.23 -16.69
N LEU A 30 0.85 1.34 -16.13
CA LEU A 30 -0.22 0.40 -16.41
C LEU A 30 -0.63 0.37 -17.90
N PRO A 31 -0.89 1.50 -18.59
CA PRO A 31 -1.12 1.52 -20.02
C PRO A 31 0.03 0.91 -20.85
N VAL A 32 1.28 1.11 -20.41
CA VAL A 32 2.44 0.53 -21.08
C VAL A 32 2.41 -1.00 -20.98
N TYR A 33 2.17 -1.52 -19.78
CA TYR A 33 2.10 -2.97 -19.59
C TYR A 33 0.94 -3.61 -20.35
N THR A 34 -0.25 -3.00 -20.28
CA THR A 34 -1.43 -3.53 -20.96
C THR A 34 -1.40 -3.41 -22.49
N ALA A 35 -0.60 -2.49 -23.04
CA ALA A 35 -0.42 -2.34 -24.49
C ALA A 35 0.62 -3.31 -25.07
N TYR A 36 1.63 -3.72 -24.30
CA TYR A 36 2.78 -4.47 -24.81
C TYR A 36 2.93 -5.88 -24.22
N MET A 37 2.12 -6.25 -23.22
CA MET A 37 2.15 -7.58 -22.62
C MET A 37 0.82 -8.30 -22.84
N THR A 38 0.88 -9.62 -22.96
CA THR A 38 -0.32 -10.45 -22.85
C THR A 38 -0.81 -10.49 -21.41
N GLU A 39 -2.09 -10.76 -21.22
CA GLU A 39 -2.71 -10.88 -19.89
C GLU A 39 -2.01 -11.93 -19.02
N ALA A 40 -1.67 -13.09 -19.62
CA ALA A 40 -0.95 -14.15 -18.93
C ALA A 40 0.47 -13.74 -18.52
N ALA A 41 1.21 -13.04 -19.40
CA ALA A 41 2.55 -12.56 -19.09
C ALA A 41 2.55 -11.49 -18.00
N TYR A 42 1.59 -10.56 -18.05
CA TYR A 42 1.41 -9.54 -17.01
C TYR A 42 1.00 -10.19 -15.68
N GLY A 43 0.05 -11.12 -15.72
CA GLY A 43 -0.41 -11.87 -14.56
C GLY A 43 0.73 -12.64 -13.88
N MET A 44 1.55 -13.35 -14.65
CA MET A 44 2.72 -14.07 -14.12
C MET A 44 3.75 -13.11 -13.53
N GLY A 45 4.05 -11.99 -14.19
CA GLY A 45 4.93 -10.94 -13.66
C GLY A 45 4.45 -10.37 -12.32
N GLU A 46 3.15 -10.03 -12.21
CA GLU A 46 2.54 -9.52 -10.97
C GLU A 46 2.52 -10.57 -9.85
N LEU A 47 2.29 -11.85 -10.17
CA LEU A 47 2.33 -12.94 -9.20
C LEU A 47 3.75 -13.14 -8.67
N LEU A 48 4.73 -13.29 -9.54
CA LEU A 48 6.12 -13.48 -9.13
C LEU A 48 6.66 -12.26 -8.36
N SER A 49 6.32 -11.03 -8.77
CA SER A 49 6.66 -9.84 -7.99
C SER A 49 5.92 -9.78 -6.64
N GLY A 50 4.68 -10.27 -6.59
CA GLY A 50 3.93 -10.45 -5.35
C GLY A 50 4.58 -11.47 -4.40
N LEU A 51 5.17 -12.55 -4.94
CA LEU A 51 5.90 -13.54 -4.14
C LEU A 51 7.14 -12.95 -3.48
N THR A 52 7.81 -12.01 -4.14
CA THR A 52 8.97 -11.35 -3.55
C THR A 52 8.64 -10.63 -2.23
N GLN A 53 7.39 -10.13 -2.09
CA GLN A 53 6.91 -9.49 -0.86
C GLN A 53 6.77 -10.47 0.32
N LEU A 54 6.70 -11.78 0.04
CA LEU A 54 6.78 -12.83 1.04
C LEU A 54 8.24 -13.22 1.33
N VAL A 55 9.06 -13.27 0.29
CA VAL A 55 10.42 -13.84 0.33
C VAL A 55 11.43 -12.88 0.97
N TYR A 56 11.43 -11.58 0.63
CA TYR A 56 12.44 -10.66 1.17
C TYR A 56 12.35 -10.46 2.70
N PRO A 57 11.16 -10.45 3.38
CA PRO A 57 11.11 -10.41 4.83
C PRO A 57 11.72 -11.65 5.48
N VAL A 58 11.54 -12.82 4.84
CA VAL A 58 12.11 -14.09 5.32
C VAL A 58 13.62 -14.09 5.16
N ILE A 59 14.16 -13.73 3.98
CA ILE A 59 15.61 -13.64 3.72
C ILE A 59 16.29 -12.67 4.68
N THR A 60 15.65 -11.53 4.95
CA THR A 60 16.23 -10.50 5.82
C THR A 60 15.88 -10.67 7.29
N LEU A 61 15.01 -11.64 7.66
CA LEU A 61 14.42 -11.76 8.99
C LEU A 61 13.85 -10.43 9.51
N CYS A 62 13.28 -9.61 8.61
CA CYS A 62 12.81 -8.24 8.85
C CYS A 62 13.86 -7.28 9.42
N LEU A 63 15.15 -7.58 9.30
CA LEU A 63 16.23 -6.72 9.81
C LEU A 63 16.31 -5.35 9.14
N TYR A 64 15.72 -5.18 7.94
CA TYR A 64 15.56 -3.87 7.30
C TYR A 64 14.75 -2.88 8.15
N GLU A 65 13.77 -3.35 8.94
CA GLU A 65 13.03 -2.50 9.89
C GLU A 65 13.89 -2.17 11.12
N ALA A 66 14.63 -3.16 11.63
CA ALA A 66 15.55 -2.94 12.75
C ALA A 66 16.65 -1.91 12.40
N LEU A 67 17.15 -1.90 11.15
CA LEU A 67 18.11 -0.90 10.69
C LEU A 67 17.66 0.52 10.97
N PHE A 68 16.43 0.85 10.58
CA PHE A 68 15.89 2.19 10.81
C PHE A 68 15.81 2.53 12.30
N ARG A 69 15.29 1.60 13.13
CA ARG A 69 15.07 1.83 14.56
C ARG A 69 16.39 2.00 15.33
N PHE A 70 17.35 1.11 15.07
CA PHE A 70 18.62 1.12 15.81
C PHE A 70 19.57 2.23 15.36
N VAL A 71 19.52 2.64 14.08
CA VAL A 71 20.35 3.77 13.59
C VAL A 71 19.82 5.11 14.12
N LEU A 72 18.50 5.22 14.40
CA LEU A 72 17.92 6.41 15.04
C LEU A 72 18.27 6.55 16.50
N ASP A 73 18.70 5.48 17.16
CA ASP A 73 19.08 5.51 18.56
C ASP A 73 20.40 6.30 18.73
N ARG A 74 20.43 7.24 19.69
CA ARG A 74 21.56 8.17 19.86
C ARG A 74 22.86 7.48 20.23
N ASP A 75 22.77 6.32 20.89
CA ASP A 75 23.91 5.54 21.35
C ASP A 75 24.38 4.50 20.30
N GLY A 76 23.66 4.37 19.19
CA GLY A 76 23.95 3.42 18.14
C GLY A 76 25.09 3.87 17.23
N ASN A 77 26.11 3.01 17.03
CA ASN A 77 27.12 3.23 16.01
C ASN A 77 26.62 2.76 14.64
N PRO A 78 26.30 3.67 13.70
CA PRO A 78 25.72 3.30 12.41
C PRO A 78 26.60 2.31 11.61
N LYS A 79 27.92 2.39 11.76
CA LYS A 79 28.86 1.48 11.09
C LYS A 79 28.72 0.04 11.58
N VAL A 80 28.63 -0.15 12.90
CA VAL A 80 28.47 -1.48 13.51
C VAL A 80 27.11 -2.06 13.14
N ILE A 81 26.05 -1.25 13.23
CA ILE A 81 24.67 -1.65 12.92
C ILE A 81 24.56 -2.11 11.47
N PHE A 82 24.99 -1.26 10.53
CA PHE A 82 24.88 -1.56 9.10
C PHE A 82 25.73 -2.76 8.70
N SER A 83 27.00 -2.82 9.17
CA SER A 83 27.88 -3.94 8.88
C SER A 83 27.32 -5.27 9.41
N THR A 84 26.74 -5.29 10.61
CA THR A 84 26.17 -6.49 11.22
C THR A 84 25.00 -7.03 10.40
N VAL A 85 24.08 -6.17 9.98
CA VAL A 85 22.93 -6.58 9.15
C VAL A 85 23.39 -7.01 7.76
N MET A 86 24.23 -6.22 7.11
CA MET A 86 24.66 -6.52 5.73
C MET A 86 25.46 -7.81 5.64
N LEU A 87 26.29 -8.13 6.62
CA LEU A 87 27.02 -9.40 6.63
C LEU A 87 26.08 -10.61 6.71
N LEU A 88 25.01 -10.54 7.53
CA LEU A 88 24.01 -11.60 7.58
C LEU A 88 23.22 -11.68 6.27
N VAL A 89 22.72 -10.55 5.77
CA VAL A 89 21.94 -10.51 4.52
C VAL A 89 22.78 -11.04 3.36
N CYS A 90 24.05 -10.60 3.23
CA CYS A 90 24.96 -11.07 2.19
C CYS A 90 25.28 -12.58 2.32
N ALA A 91 25.30 -13.13 3.52
CA ALA A 91 25.48 -14.57 3.74
C ALA A 91 24.26 -15.39 3.29
N LEU A 92 23.05 -14.82 3.36
CA LEU A 92 21.81 -15.48 2.93
C LEU A 92 21.52 -15.33 1.43
N ILE A 93 22.12 -14.36 0.75
CA ILE A 93 21.92 -14.14 -0.69
C ILE A 93 22.27 -15.38 -1.54
N PRO A 94 23.44 -16.02 -1.40
CA PRO A 94 23.79 -17.20 -2.20
C PRO A 94 22.77 -18.33 -2.02
N PHE A 95 22.29 -18.56 -0.80
CA PHE A 95 21.27 -19.57 -0.51
C PHE A 95 19.97 -19.26 -1.25
N ALA A 96 19.48 -18.01 -1.22
CA ALA A 96 18.25 -17.62 -1.91
C ALA A 96 18.37 -17.77 -3.43
N LEU A 97 19.51 -17.41 -4.01
CA LEU A 97 19.76 -17.53 -5.47
C LEU A 97 19.89 -19.00 -5.89
N VAL A 98 20.58 -19.83 -5.10
CA VAL A 98 20.69 -21.28 -5.37
C VAL A 98 19.32 -21.95 -5.30
N VAL A 99 18.49 -21.63 -4.31
CA VAL A 99 17.11 -22.15 -4.23
C VAL A 99 16.30 -21.73 -5.46
N GLY A 100 16.37 -20.46 -5.89
CA GLY A 100 15.68 -19.98 -7.08
C GLY A 100 16.12 -20.71 -8.35
N LEU A 101 17.44 -20.93 -8.51
CA LEU A 101 18.00 -21.67 -9.64
C LEU A 101 17.59 -23.16 -9.63
N LEU A 102 17.62 -23.79 -8.49
CA LEU A 102 17.18 -25.20 -8.33
C LEU A 102 15.70 -25.37 -8.66
N LEU A 103 14.84 -24.44 -8.22
CA LEU A 103 13.41 -24.47 -8.56
C LEU A 103 13.20 -24.32 -10.07
N GLU A 104 13.98 -23.46 -10.73
CA GLU A 104 13.89 -23.29 -12.19
C GLU A 104 14.35 -24.54 -12.94
N ILE A 105 15.47 -25.13 -12.57
CA ILE A 105 16.07 -26.27 -13.28
C ILE A 105 15.35 -27.61 -12.96
N VAL A 106 15.03 -27.86 -11.67
CA VAL A 106 14.53 -29.17 -11.22
C VAL A 106 13.02 -29.30 -11.43
N ILE A 107 12.27 -28.21 -11.20
CA ILE A 107 10.80 -28.21 -11.24
C ILE A 107 10.25 -27.53 -12.51
N ASN A 108 11.14 -27.04 -13.40
CA ASN A 108 10.77 -26.22 -14.57
C ASN A 108 9.89 -25.02 -14.22
N ALA A 109 10.13 -24.42 -13.05
CA ALA A 109 9.40 -23.24 -12.60
C ALA A 109 10.00 -21.98 -13.26
N GLU A 110 9.54 -21.68 -14.46
CA GLU A 110 10.03 -20.55 -15.26
C GLU A 110 10.09 -19.24 -14.47
N SER A 111 11.19 -18.50 -14.65
CA SER A 111 11.44 -17.22 -13.97
C SER A 111 11.64 -17.28 -12.45
N SER A 112 11.78 -18.47 -11.85
CA SER A 112 12.04 -18.61 -10.40
C SER A 112 13.37 -17.98 -9.98
N PHE A 113 14.40 -18.10 -10.82
CA PHE A 113 15.69 -17.43 -10.58
C PHE A 113 15.55 -15.90 -10.61
N LEU A 114 14.79 -15.34 -11.57
CA LEU A 114 14.51 -13.90 -11.61
C LEU A 114 13.69 -13.43 -10.40
N CYS A 115 12.76 -14.26 -9.92
CA CYS A 115 12.01 -13.99 -8.69
C CYS A 115 12.94 -13.95 -7.46
N ALA A 116 13.86 -14.92 -7.36
CA ALA A 116 14.87 -14.93 -6.29
C ALA A 116 15.80 -13.72 -6.38
N LEU A 117 16.27 -13.38 -7.58
CA LEU A 117 17.09 -12.20 -7.83
C LEU A 117 16.36 -10.90 -7.45
N LEU A 118 15.09 -10.77 -7.82
CA LEU A 118 14.27 -9.63 -7.43
C LEU A 118 14.08 -9.58 -5.92
N SER A 119 13.89 -10.72 -5.26
CA SER A 119 13.76 -10.77 -3.79
C SER A 119 15.04 -10.27 -3.10
N VAL A 120 16.20 -10.64 -3.62
CA VAL A 120 17.50 -10.19 -3.12
C VAL A 120 17.70 -8.69 -3.36
N THR A 121 17.45 -8.20 -4.58
CA THR A 121 17.61 -6.77 -4.89
C THR A 121 16.64 -5.90 -4.10
N SER A 122 15.39 -6.34 -3.92
CA SER A 122 14.40 -5.67 -3.07
C SER A 122 14.80 -5.66 -1.59
N ALA A 123 15.36 -6.76 -1.08
CA ALA A 123 15.91 -6.82 0.28
C ALA A 123 17.04 -5.81 0.48
N LEU A 124 17.99 -5.77 -0.45
CA LEU A 124 19.09 -4.80 -0.43
C LEU A 124 18.58 -3.36 -0.51
N ARG A 125 17.66 -3.07 -1.45
CA ARG A 125 17.04 -1.75 -1.59
C ARG A 125 16.39 -1.30 -0.28
N LEU A 126 15.61 -2.16 0.37
CA LEU A 126 14.94 -1.83 1.64
C LEU A 126 15.96 -1.60 2.77
N CYS A 127 17.02 -2.39 2.87
CA CYS A 127 18.11 -2.16 3.83
C CYS A 127 18.76 -0.80 3.62
N PHE A 128 19.12 -0.46 2.38
CA PHE A 128 19.76 0.82 2.05
C PHE A 128 18.83 2.02 2.27
N MET A 129 17.56 1.90 1.88
CA MET A 129 16.55 2.95 2.09
C MET A 129 16.31 3.22 3.57
N ASN A 130 16.12 2.18 4.38
CA ASN A 130 15.90 2.32 5.82
C ASN A 130 17.14 2.81 6.56
N PHE A 131 18.34 2.40 6.13
CA PHE A 131 19.58 2.93 6.65
C PHE A 131 19.74 4.43 6.34
N ALA A 132 19.53 4.85 5.09
CA ALA A 132 19.57 6.26 4.69
C ALA A 132 18.55 7.11 5.47
N ARG A 133 17.36 6.56 5.73
CA ARG A 133 16.33 7.18 6.54
C ARG A 133 16.76 7.31 8.00
N GLY A 134 17.37 6.26 8.58
CA GLY A 134 17.94 6.27 9.94
C GLY A 134 19.03 7.29 10.13
N LEU A 135 19.90 7.49 9.12
CA LEU A 135 20.94 8.54 9.09
C LEU A 135 20.36 9.98 8.96
N GLY A 136 19.04 10.15 8.90
CA GLY A 136 18.40 11.44 8.67
C GLY A 136 18.55 11.98 7.25
N ALA A 137 18.99 11.16 6.29
CA ALA A 137 19.17 11.56 4.89
C ALA A 137 17.83 11.58 4.13
N VAL A 138 16.82 12.25 4.69
CA VAL A 138 15.42 12.26 4.23
C VAL A 138 15.27 12.65 2.75
N LYS A 139 15.99 13.68 2.30
CA LYS A 139 15.96 14.13 0.90
C LYS A 139 16.49 13.06 -0.06
N ARG A 140 17.58 12.36 0.31
CA ARG A 140 18.18 11.28 -0.50
C ARG A 140 17.25 10.06 -0.54
N PHE A 141 16.61 9.75 0.58
CA PHE A 141 15.58 8.71 0.66
C PHE A 141 14.40 9.03 -0.29
N ALA A 142 13.83 10.24 -0.23
CA ALA A 142 12.73 10.64 -1.10
C ALA A 142 13.14 10.63 -2.59
N LEU A 143 14.33 11.16 -2.90
CA LEU A 143 14.85 11.17 -4.26
C LEU A 143 15.12 9.75 -4.79
N SER A 144 15.57 8.83 -3.94
CA SER A 144 15.77 7.43 -4.34
C SER A 144 14.47 6.75 -4.78
N GLY A 145 13.34 7.05 -4.13
CA GLY A 145 12.01 6.57 -4.54
C GLY A 145 11.58 7.11 -5.91
N ILE A 146 11.82 8.39 -6.17
CA ILE A 146 11.55 9.02 -7.48
C ILE A 146 12.42 8.36 -8.56
N LEU A 147 13.72 8.21 -8.31
CA LEU A 147 14.66 7.60 -9.25
C LEU A 147 14.33 6.12 -9.53
N ASN A 148 13.94 5.37 -8.50
CA ASN A 148 13.46 3.99 -8.67
C ASN A 148 12.28 3.94 -9.65
N THR A 149 11.32 4.85 -9.49
CA THR A 149 10.14 4.88 -10.35
C THR A 149 10.46 5.34 -11.77
N MET A 150 11.40 6.27 -11.94
CA MET A 150 11.92 6.67 -13.27
C MET A 150 12.67 5.51 -13.95
N ALA A 151 13.47 4.76 -13.17
CA ALA A 151 14.15 3.56 -13.68
C ALA A 151 13.14 2.47 -14.10
N LEU A 152 12.04 2.29 -13.34
CA LEU A 152 10.95 1.40 -13.74
C LEU A 152 10.31 1.83 -15.05
N LEU A 153 10.08 3.11 -15.28
CA LEU A 153 9.54 3.62 -16.53
C LEU A 153 10.51 3.39 -17.69
N GLY A 154 11.77 3.76 -17.52
CA GLY A 154 12.81 3.55 -18.54
C GLY A 154 13.04 2.08 -18.85
N GLY A 155 13.09 1.22 -17.84
CA GLY A 155 13.25 -0.23 -18.02
C GLY A 155 12.02 -0.87 -18.67
N ALA A 156 10.79 -0.39 -18.39
CA ALA A 156 9.59 -0.86 -19.09
C ALA A 156 9.65 -0.58 -20.60
N LEU A 157 10.11 0.62 -20.98
CA LEU A 157 10.30 0.96 -22.40
C LEU A 157 11.34 0.06 -23.08
N VAL A 158 12.40 -0.33 -22.38
CA VAL A 158 13.45 -1.19 -22.94
C VAL A 158 13.01 -2.66 -22.93
N PHE A 159 12.71 -3.24 -21.76
CA PHE A 159 12.51 -4.70 -21.63
C PHE A 159 11.15 -5.16 -22.16
N ILE A 160 10.12 -4.32 -22.09
CA ILE A 160 8.76 -4.68 -22.46
C ILE A 160 8.42 -4.16 -23.84
N CYS A 161 8.58 -2.84 -24.09
CA CYS A 161 8.20 -2.27 -25.37
C CYS A 161 9.18 -2.62 -26.50
N SER A 162 10.51 -2.53 -26.25
CA SER A 162 11.51 -2.74 -27.31
C SER A 162 11.92 -4.19 -27.46
N LEU A 163 12.11 -4.93 -26.35
CA LEU A 163 12.60 -6.31 -26.36
C LEU A 163 11.47 -7.36 -26.27
N GLY A 164 10.25 -6.97 -25.90
CA GLY A 164 9.11 -7.89 -25.85
C GLY A 164 9.27 -9.06 -24.86
N MET A 165 10.04 -8.90 -23.77
CA MET A 165 10.44 -10.00 -22.87
C MET A 165 9.31 -10.52 -21.97
N GLY A 166 8.08 -9.98 -22.06
CA GLY A 166 6.93 -10.44 -21.28
C GLY A 166 7.16 -10.45 -19.76
N ALA A 167 6.81 -11.57 -19.09
CA ALA A 167 6.94 -11.70 -17.64
C ALA A 167 8.38 -11.57 -17.12
N SER A 168 9.34 -12.15 -17.83
CA SER A 168 10.78 -12.04 -17.48
C SER A 168 11.27 -10.60 -17.59
N GLY A 169 10.83 -9.86 -18.61
CA GLY A 169 11.12 -8.43 -18.78
C GLY A 169 10.51 -7.59 -17.66
N TYR A 170 9.31 -7.97 -17.20
CA TYR A 170 8.65 -7.33 -16.07
C TYR A 170 9.48 -7.46 -14.79
N LEU A 171 9.94 -8.67 -14.44
CA LEU A 171 10.77 -8.90 -13.26
C LEU A 171 12.14 -8.21 -13.38
N LEU A 172 12.79 -8.33 -14.56
CA LEU A 172 14.08 -7.71 -14.81
C LEU A 172 14.03 -6.19 -14.69
N ASN A 173 12.91 -5.58 -15.10
CA ASN A 173 12.66 -4.15 -14.91
C ASN A 173 12.72 -3.74 -13.43
N TYR A 174 12.07 -4.50 -12.55
CA TYR A 174 12.13 -4.25 -11.10
C TYR A 174 13.53 -4.49 -10.53
N VAL A 175 14.23 -5.55 -10.97
CA VAL A 175 15.62 -5.83 -10.56
C VAL A 175 16.54 -4.66 -10.88
N VAL A 176 16.48 -4.16 -12.12
CA VAL A 176 17.32 -3.03 -12.57
C VAL A 176 16.99 -1.75 -11.80
N ALA A 177 15.71 -1.47 -11.57
CA ALA A 177 15.29 -0.31 -10.80
C ALA A 177 15.75 -0.38 -9.33
N ASP A 178 15.70 -1.57 -8.72
CA ASP A 178 16.19 -1.80 -7.36
C ASP A 178 17.72 -1.61 -7.28
N ILE A 179 18.47 -2.19 -8.22
CA ILE A 179 19.92 -2.01 -8.32
C ILE A 179 20.28 -0.54 -8.49
N PHE A 180 19.60 0.17 -9.39
CA PHE A 180 19.82 1.60 -9.61
C PHE A 180 19.62 2.41 -8.33
N THR A 181 18.59 2.09 -7.56
CA THR A 181 18.30 2.71 -6.27
C THR A 181 19.40 2.43 -5.24
N VAL A 182 19.86 1.17 -5.16
CA VAL A 182 20.95 0.76 -4.26
C VAL A 182 22.23 1.51 -4.59
N VAL A 183 22.63 1.55 -5.88
CA VAL A 183 23.83 2.25 -6.36
C VAL A 183 23.73 3.75 -6.05
N PHE A 184 22.58 4.38 -6.31
CA PHE A 184 22.35 5.79 -5.98
C PHE A 184 22.54 6.07 -4.49
N LEU A 185 21.91 5.28 -3.60
CA LEU A 185 22.06 5.45 -2.16
C LEU A 185 23.48 5.13 -1.68
N PHE A 186 24.10 4.09 -2.24
CA PHE A 186 25.49 3.74 -1.96
C PHE A 186 26.42 4.92 -2.23
N ALA A 187 26.29 5.55 -3.39
CA ALA A 187 27.11 6.68 -3.81
C ALA A 187 26.80 7.95 -2.98
N THR A 188 25.53 8.34 -2.88
CA THR A 188 25.15 9.64 -2.29
C THR A 188 25.24 9.65 -0.76
N CYS A 189 24.91 8.55 -0.09
CA CYS A 189 25.04 8.41 1.36
C CYS A 189 26.43 7.97 1.80
N LYS A 190 27.35 7.73 0.85
CA LYS A 190 28.73 7.24 1.10
C LYS A 190 28.73 5.98 1.96
N ILE A 191 27.83 5.02 1.62
CA ILE A 191 27.55 3.84 2.45
C ILE A 191 28.82 2.97 2.62
N TRP A 192 29.76 3.00 1.68
CA TRP A 192 31.03 2.30 1.81
C TRP A 192 31.81 2.60 3.11
N LYS A 193 31.59 3.78 3.73
CA LYS A 193 32.19 4.16 5.01
C LYS A 193 31.65 3.36 6.20
N TYR A 194 30.44 2.78 6.03
CA TYR A 194 29.74 2.03 7.05
C TYR A 194 29.85 0.52 6.87
N ILE A 195 30.56 0.04 5.86
CA ILE A 195 30.79 -1.40 5.62
C ILE A 195 32.17 -1.78 6.19
N SER A 196 32.19 -2.74 7.13
CA SER A 196 33.42 -3.28 7.69
C SER A 196 33.15 -4.66 8.30
N VAL A 197 33.80 -5.69 7.76
CA VAL A 197 33.67 -7.07 8.28
C VAL A 197 34.09 -7.15 9.74
N ARG A 198 35.06 -6.34 10.13
CA ARG A 198 35.59 -6.32 11.51
C ARG A 198 34.61 -5.68 12.52
N SER A 199 33.64 -4.95 12.03
CA SER A 199 32.64 -4.27 12.86
C SER A 199 31.38 -5.14 13.14
N PHE A 200 31.42 -6.42 12.81
CA PHE A 200 30.31 -7.36 13.14
C PHE A 200 30.20 -7.52 14.66
N SER A 201 28.96 -7.40 15.17
CA SER A 201 28.66 -7.57 16.58
C SER A 201 27.55 -8.60 16.78
N LYS A 202 27.93 -9.77 17.33
CA LYS A 202 26.97 -10.84 17.64
C LYS A 202 25.93 -10.44 18.70
N PRO A 203 26.31 -9.71 19.81
CA PRO A 203 25.32 -9.21 20.75
C PRO A 203 24.29 -8.29 20.09
N LEU A 204 24.76 -7.29 19.31
CA LEU A 204 23.87 -6.38 18.59
C LEU A 204 22.94 -7.11 17.60
N LEU A 205 23.46 -8.11 16.89
CA LEU A 205 22.63 -8.94 16.00
C LEU A 205 21.51 -9.63 16.77
N ARG A 206 21.81 -10.16 17.96
CA ARG A 206 20.81 -10.80 18.80
C ARG A 206 19.71 -9.80 19.21
N ASP A 207 20.08 -8.60 19.63
CA ASP A 207 19.12 -7.56 20.02
C ASP A 207 18.25 -7.12 18.83
N MET A 208 18.87 -6.94 17.67
CA MET A 208 18.15 -6.61 16.43
C MET A 208 17.21 -7.74 15.98
N LEU A 209 17.61 -9.01 16.12
CA LEU A 209 16.74 -10.16 15.82
C LEU A 209 15.60 -10.28 16.83
N GLN A 210 15.81 -10.02 18.10
CA GLN A 210 14.73 -9.99 19.10
C GLN A 210 13.67 -8.93 18.77
N TYR A 211 14.09 -7.81 18.17
CA TYR A 211 13.16 -6.78 17.68
C TYR A 211 12.49 -7.18 16.36
N SER A 212 13.23 -7.72 15.40
CA SER A 212 12.75 -7.93 14.03
C SER A 212 11.96 -9.23 13.83
N LEU A 213 12.32 -10.33 14.52
CA LEU A 213 11.63 -11.61 14.37
C LEU A 213 10.13 -11.56 14.69
N PRO A 214 9.66 -10.84 15.73
CA PRO A 214 8.22 -10.67 15.96
C PRO A 214 7.48 -9.92 14.85
N LEU A 215 8.17 -9.17 13.99
CA LEU A 215 7.57 -8.48 12.83
C LEU A 215 7.32 -9.42 11.65
N LEU A 216 8.05 -10.55 11.59
CA LEU A 216 7.95 -11.50 10.49
C LEU A 216 6.52 -12.10 10.33
N PRO A 217 5.87 -12.64 11.39
CA PRO A 217 4.48 -13.08 11.29
C PRO A 217 3.54 -11.99 10.77
N ASN A 218 3.71 -10.74 11.21
CA ASN A 218 2.89 -9.63 10.74
C ASN A 218 3.08 -9.38 9.23
N ALA A 219 4.30 -9.44 8.72
CA ALA A 219 4.57 -9.30 7.28
C ALA A 219 3.93 -10.44 6.46
N LEU A 220 3.97 -11.68 6.98
CA LEU A 220 3.33 -12.84 6.35
C LEU A 220 1.80 -12.69 6.33
N PHE A 221 1.16 -12.31 7.44
CA PHE A 221 -0.29 -12.09 7.49
C PHE A 221 -0.74 -10.96 6.57
N TRP A 222 0.06 -9.89 6.47
CA TRP A 222 -0.22 -8.81 5.52
C TRP A 222 -0.21 -9.31 4.07
N TRP A 223 0.74 -10.18 3.72
CA TRP A 223 0.81 -10.80 2.40
C TRP A 223 -0.43 -11.66 2.11
N PHE A 224 -0.88 -12.47 3.07
CA PHE A 224 -2.10 -13.28 2.94
C PHE A 224 -3.36 -12.43 2.72
N THR A 225 -3.44 -11.25 3.30
CA THR A 225 -4.61 -10.37 3.13
C THR A 225 -4.57 -9.54 1.85
N SER A 226 -3.39 -9.28 1.28
CA SER A 226 -3.23 -8.32 0.18
C SER A 226 -2.87 -8.96 -1.17
N VAL A 227 -2.21 -10.11 -1.16
CA VAL A 227 -1.65 -10.73 -2.38
C VAL A 227 -2.23 -12.11 -2.65
N PHE A 228 -2.59 -12.88 -1.62
CA PHE A 228 -2.95 -14.29 -1.71
C PHE A 228 -4.12 -14.58 -2.66
N ASN A 229 -5.12 -13.70 -2.73
CA ASN A 229 -6.26 -13.86 -3.63
C ASN A 229 -5.85 -14.03 -5.10
N ARG A 230 -4.74 -13.40 -5.53
CA ARG A 230 -4.21 -13.56 -6.89
C ARG A 230 -3.76 -14.99 -7.19
N TYR A 231 -3.21 -15.68 -6.19
CA TYR A 231 -2.77 -17.08 -6.33
C TYR A 231 -3.95 -18.03 -6.37
N ILE A 232 -5.02 -17.77 -5.61
CA ILE A 232 -6.26 -18.54 -5.71
C ILE A 232 -6.89 -18.37 -7.09
N VAL A 233 -6.96 -17.13 -7.59
CA VAL A 233 -7.44 -16.86 -8.96
C VAL A 233 -6.56 -17.54 -10.00
N LEU A 234 -5.22 -17.52 -9.85
CA LEU A 234 -4.31 -18.26 -10.73
C LEU A 234 -4.63 -19.75 -10.76
N PHE A 235 -4.80 -20.36 -9.59
CA PHE A 235 -5.00 -21.79 -9.45
C PHE A 235 -6.33 -22.27 -10.07
N PHE A 236 -7.42 -21.53 -9.87
CA PHE A 236 -8.76 -21.92 -10.34
C PHE A 236 -9.11 -21.36 -11.72
N CYS A 237 -8.61 -20.17 -12.09
CA CYS A 237 -9.03 -19.44 -13.30
C CYS A 237 -7.92 -19.28 -14.33
N GLY A 238 -6.66 -19.62 -13.99
CA GLY A 238 -5.52 -19.50 -14.88
C GLY A 238 -4.84 -18.14 -14.90
N SER A 239 -3.70 -18.07 -15.62
CA SER A 239 -2.80 -16.91 -15.60
C SER A 239 -3.38 -15.66 -16.26
N SER A 240 -4.16 -15.79 -17.34
CA SER A 240 -4.82 -14.64 -17.98
C SER A 240 -5.78 -13.94 -17.06
N ILE A 241 -6.68 -14.68 -16.40
CA ILE A 241 -7.64 -14.11 -15.45
C ILE A 241 -6.94 -13.52 -14.22
N ALA A 242 -5.86 -14.16 -13.73
CA ALA A 242 -5.06 -13.61 -12.65
C ALA A 242 -4.40 -12.28 -13.05
N GLY A 243 -3.95 -12.14 -14.30
CA GLY A 243 -3.43 -10.89 -14.86
C GLY A 243 -4.49 -9.79 -14.94
N LEU A 244 -5.67 -10.13 -15.42
CA LEU A 244 -6.81 -9.22 -15.46
C LEU A 244 -7.22 -8.74 -14.06
N TYR A 245 -7.30 -9.66 -13.08
CA TYR A 245 -7.58 -9.33 -11.69
C TYR A 245 -6.49 -8.42 -11.08
N ALA A 246 -5.22 -8.67 -11.41
CA ALA A 246 -4.10 -7.83 -10.96
C ALA A 246 -4.16 -6.41 -11.57
N ALA A 247 -4.53 -6.28 -12.84
CA ALA A 247 -4.71 -4.99 -13.52
C ALA A 247 -5.85 -4.18 -12.91
N ALA A 248 -7.04 -4.82 -12.70
CA ALA A 248 -8.16 -4.20 -12.00
C ALA A 248 -7.81 -3.74 -10.59
N GLY A 249 -6.94 -4.49 -9.90
CA GLY A 249 -6.42 -4.17 -8.57
C GLY A 249 -5.58 -2.89 -8.49
N LYS A 250 -5.21 -2.26 -9.62
CA LYS A 250 -4.52 -0.97 -9.62
C LYS A 250 -5.48 0.22 -9.41
N LEU A 251 -6.73 0.10 -9.85
CA LEU A 251 -7.73 1.18 -9.71
C LEU A 251 -7.98 1.60 -8.25
N PRO A 252 -8.13 0.67 -7.29
CA PRO A 252 -8.30 1.00 -5.87
C PRO A 252 -7.16 1.80 -5.24
N SER A 253 -5.97 1.79 -5.83
CA SER A 253 -4.81 2.48 -5.25
C SER A 253 -5.00 4.01 -5.17
N LEU A 254 -5.91 4.60 -5.96
CA LEU A 254 -6.29 6.02 -5.85
C LEU A 254 -7.02 6.31 -4.54
N VAL A 255 -7.93 5.43 -4.10
CA VAL A 255 -8.64 5.57 -2.80
C VAL A 255 -7.63 5.44 -1.65
N ASN A 256 -6.74 4.45 -1.74
CA ASN A 256 -5.69 4.26 -0.75
C ASN A 256 -4.75 5.46 -0.65
N PHE A 257 -4.47 6.13 -1.78
CA PHE A 257 -3.64 7.34 -1.80
C PHE A 257 -4.31 8.49 -1.04
N LEU A 258 -5.62 8.76 -1.29
CA LEU A 258 -6.38 9.77 -0.54
C LEU A 258 -6.35 9.47 0.97
N SER A 259 -6.61 8.21 1.34
CA SER A 259 -6.56 7.78 2.74
C SER A 259 -5.17 7.98 3.36
N THR A 260 -4.10 7.66 2.65
CA THR A 260 -2.73 7.79 3.16
C THR A 260 -2.38 9.22 3.54
N ILE A 261 -2.77 10.20 2.71
CA ILE A 261 -2.54 11.62 3.00
C ILE A 261 -3.24 12.03 4.29
N PHE A 262 -4.50 11.63 4.44
CA PHE A 262 -5.27 11.93 5.65
C PHE A 262 -4.68 11.23 6.87
N GLN A 263 -4.35 9.94 6.77
CA GLN A 263 -3.83 9.12 7.86
C GLN A 263 -2.52 9.67 8.45
N GLN A 264 -1.63 10.23 7.63
CA GLN A 264 -0.38 10.84 8.13
C GLN A 264 -0.63 12.02 9.08
N ALA A 265 -1.59 12.86 8.78
CA ALA A 265 -1.98 13.97 9.66
C ALA A 265 -2.80 13.46 10.87
N TRP A 266 -3.69 12.51 10.62
CA TRP A 266 -4.59 11.94 11.61
C TRP A 266 -3.86 11.22 12.75
N GLN A 267 -2.85 10.40 12.43
CA GLN A 267 -2.08 9.68 13.44
C GLN A 267 -1.42 10.61 14.46
N ILE A 268 -0.89 11.74 14.00
CA ILE A 268 -0.25 12.73 14.89
C ILE A 268 -1.31 13.37 15.81
N SER A 269 -2.41 13.83 15.20
CA SER A 269 -3.47 14.54 15.94
C SER A 269 -4.18 13.63 16.95
N ALA A 270 -4.47 12.39 16.56
CA ALA A 270 -5.12 11.41 17.42
C ALA A 270 -4.27 11.00 18.63
N THR A 271 -2.94 10.89 18.45
CA THR A 271 -2.02 10.58 19.54
C THR A 271 -1.90 11.75 20.53
N GLN A 272 -1.81 12.99 20.02
CA GLN A 272 -1.75 14.19 20.86
C GLN A 272 -3.03 14.38 21.67
N GLU A 273 -4.18 14.17 21.05
CA GLU A 273 -5.48 14.28 21.71
C GLU A 273 -5.69 13.20 22.78
N TYR A 274 -5.24 11.96 22.48
CA TYR A 274 -5.35 10.83 23.42
C TYR A 274 -4.50 11.02 24.68
N GLU A 275 -3.37 11.75 24.57
CA GLU A 275 -2.46 12.07 25.68
C GLU A 275 -2.93 13.33 26.47
N SER A 276 -3.90 14.10 25.95
CA SER A 276 -4.49 15.24 26.64
C SER A 276 -5.57 14.78 27.63
N ASP A 277 -5.63 15.40 28.81
CA ASP A 277 -6.67 15.10 29.83
C ASP A 277 -8.08 15.55 29.38
N ASP A 278 -8.16 16.38 28.34
CA ASP A 278 -9.40 16.89 27.73
C ASP A 278 -9.98 15.93 26.66
N ASN A 279 -9.91 14.63 26.86
CA ASN A 279 -10.33 13.60 25.90
C ASN A 279 -11.81 13.75 25.49
N GLU A 280 -12.11 14.83 24.78
CA GLU A 280 -13.45 15.13 24.27
C GLU A 280 -13.75 14.28 23.04
N GLY A 281 -14.63 13.30 23.13
CA GLY A 281 -15.16 12.52 22.02
C GLY A 281 -15.64 13.37 20.82
N ALA A 282 -15.89 14.66 21.07
CA ALA A 282 -16.25 15.65 20.05
C ALA A 282 -15.17 15.86 18.98
N PHE A 283 -13.88 15.86 19.35
CA PHE A 283 -12.79 16.00 18.38
C PHE A 283 -12.74 14.78 17.44
N TYR A 284 -12.80 13.59 17.98
CA TYR A 284 -12.80 12.34 17.22
C TYR A 284 -14.02 12.21 16.31
N SER A 285 -15.19 12.61 16.82
CA SER A 285 -16.46 12.59 16.06
C SER A 285 -16.43 13.55 14.87
N LYS A 286 -15.97 14.78 15.06
CA LYS A 286 -15.79 15.78 13.98
C LYS A 286 -14.77 15.31 12.94
N THR A 287 -13.66 14.71 13.39
CA THR A 287 -12.62 14.20 12.50
C THR A 287 -13.11 12.99 11.71
N PHE A 288 -13.89 12.09 12.33
CA PHE A 288 -14.52 10.97 11.66
C PHE A 288 -15.53 11.43 10.61
N ALA A 289 -16.34 12.44 10.92
CA ALA A 289 -17.29 13.02 9.97
C ALA A 289 -16.57 13.63 8.76
N ALA A 290 -15.49 14.40 8.98
CA ALA A 290 -14.67 14.97 7.90
C ALA A 290 -13.99 13.88 7.06
N PHE A 291 -13.42 12.85 7.69
CA PHE A 291 -12.84 11.70 7.02
C PHE A 291 -13.87 10.97 6.16
N SER A 292 -15.02 10.65 6.74
CA SER A 292 -16.12 9.97 6.06
C SER A 292 -16.61 10.77 4.86
N PHE A 293 -16.77 12.08 5.01
CA PHE A 293 -17.14 12.99 3.92
C PHE A 293 -16.15 12.89 2.75
N VAL A 294 -14.85 13.03 3.01
CA VAL A 294 -13.81 12.97 1.98
C VAL A 294 -13.76 11.58 1.34
N MET A 295 -13.82 10.52 2.14
CA MET A 295 -13.72 9.15 1.64
C MET A 295 -14.94 8.73 0.82
N PHE A 296 -16.15 9.07 1.25
CA PHE A 296 -17.35 8.75 0.48
C PHE A 296 -17.42 9.52 -0.83
N LEU A 297 -17.13 10.82 -0.84
CA LEU A 297 -17.08 11.61 -2.07
C LEU A 297 -15.94 11.14 -2.99
N GLY A 298 -14.74 10.92 -2.48
CA GLY A 298 -13.60 10.46 -3.27
C GLY A 298 -13.82 9.07 -3.86
N THR A 299 -14.39 8.14 -3.08
CA THR A 299 -14.73 6.80 -3.56
C THR A 299 -15.86 6.84 -4.58
N SER A 300 -16.91 7.61 -4.33
CA SER A 300 -18.04 7.76 -5.25
C SER A 300 -17.63 8.41 -6.57
N LEU A 301 -16.75 9.43 -6.52
CA LEU A 301 -16.15 10.03 -7.72
C LEU A 301 -15.33 9.01 -8.49
N LEU A 302 -14.48 8.24 -7.80
CA LEU A 302 -13.68 7.21 -8.46
C LEU A 302 -14.59 6.16 -9.11
N LEU A 303 -15.64 5.70 -8.42
CA LEU A 303 -16.61 4.77 -8.99
C LEU A 303 -17.30 5.36 -10.25
N ALA A 304 -17.69 6.62 -10.24
CA ALA A 304 -18.22 7.29 -11.43
C ALA A 304 -17.20 7.35 -12.58
N CYS A 305 -15.89 7.40 -12.25
CA CYS A 305 -14.79 7.50 -13.20
C CYS A 305 -14.14 6.15 -13.54
N VAL A 306 -14.53 5.02 -12.94
CA VAL A 306 -13.87 3.71 -13.19
C VAL A 306 -13.88 3.36 -14.68
N TYR A 307 -15.01 3.50 -15.36
CA TYR A 307 -15.11 3.20 -16.78
C TYR A 307 -14.21 4.10 -17.65
N PRO A 308 -14.28 5.44 -17.62
CA PRO A 308 -13.39 6.29 -18.41
C PRO A 308 -11.90 6.14 -18.03
N LEU A 309 -11.59 5.88 -16.76
CA LEU A 309 -10.23 5.56 -16.34
C LEU A 309 -9.76 4.23 -16.92
N SER A 310 -10.62 3.22 -16.97
CA SER A 310 -10.29 1.94 -17.58
C SER A 310 -10.05 2.06 -19.08
N LEU A 311 -10.81 2.88 -19.80
CA LEU A 311 -10.55 3.21 -21.21
C LEU A 311 -9.19 3.84 -21.44
N LEU A 312 -8.73 4.64 -20.47
CA LEU A 312 -7.42 5.30 -20.54
C LEU A 312 -6.27 4.36 -20.17
N LEU A 313 -6.48 3.52 -19.17
CA LEU A 313 -5.41 2.76 -18.49
C LEU A 313 -5.28 1.32 -19.00
N LEU A 314 -6.38 0.73 -19.49
CA LEU A 314 -6.43 -0.67 -19.92
C LEU A 314 -6.59 -0.73 -21.44
N ARG A 315 -5.74 -1.52 -22.10
CA ARG A 315 -5.74 -1.70 -23.55
C ARG A 315 -6.16 -3.11 -23.91
N ASP A 316 -6.72 -3.25 -25.11
CA ASP A 316 -7.08 -4.52 -25.73
C ASP A 316 -7.82 -5.48 -24.77
N GLY A 317 -7.39 -6.72 -24.63
CA GLY A 317 -8.03 -7.74 -23.80
C GLY A 317 -8.14 -7.42 -22.30
N PHE A 318 -7.41 -6.43 -21.79
CA PHE A 318 -7.52 -6.01 -20.40
C PHE A 318 -8.75 -5.16 -20.09
N PHE A 319 -9.43 -4.63 -21.14
CA PHE A 319 -10.52 -3.69 -20.91
C PHE A 319 -11.72 -4.34 -20.20
N ASP A 320 -12.10 -5.56 -20.56
CA ASP A 320 -13.31 -6.23 -20.06
C ASP A 320 -13.32 -6.41 -18.52
N VAL A 321 -12.13 -6.32 -17.91
CA VAL A 321 -11.98 -6.49 -16.47
C VAL A 321 -12.35 -5.24 -15.66
N TRP A 322 -12.67 -4.12 -16.33
CA TRP A 322 -13.08 -2.90 -15.64
C TRP A 322 -14.29 -3.12 -14.71
N THR A 323 -15.14 -4.09 -15.03
CA THR A 323 -16.32 -4.46 -14.21
C THR A 323 -15.94 -4.96 -12.82
N LEU A 324 -14.75 -5.54 -12.62
CA LEU A 324 -14.22 -5.95 -11.31
C LEU A 324 -13.77 -4.75 -10.49
N GLY A 325 -13.41 -3.65 -11.16
CA GLY A 325 -12.89 -2.43 -10.54
C GLY A 325 -13.78 -1.87 -9.43
N PRO A 326 -15.10 -1.70 -9.64
CA PRO A 326 -16.01 -1.18 -8.63
C PRO A 326 -16.01 -1.98 -7.32
N GLY A 327 -16.05 -3.32 -7.41
CA GLY A 327 -16.00 -4.18 -6.23
C GLY A 327 -14.65 -4.07 -5.45
N LEU A 328 -13.52 -3.99 -6.18
CA LEU A 328 -12.20 -3.79 -5.58
C LEU A 328 -12.06 -2.39 -4.96
N VAL A 329 -12.66 -1.36 -5.57
CA VAL A 329 -12.73 0.00 -5.01
C VAL A 329 -13.52 0.01 -3.71
N LEU A 330 -14.65 -0.72 -3.63
CA LEU A 330 -15.43 -0.88 -2.40
C LEU A 330 -14.62 -1.56 -1.29
N ALA A 331 -13.87 -2.63 -1.62
CA ALA A 331 -12.98 -3.30 -0.67
C ALA A 331 -11.88 -2.34 -0.15
N ALA A 332 -11.27 -1.54 -1.04
CA ALA A 332 -10.27 -0.55 -0.65
C ALA A 332 -10.85 0.57 0.21
N ALA A 333 -12.03 1.08 -0.10
CA ALA A 333 -12.72 2.07 0.74
C ALA A 333 -12.95 1.51 2.15
N THR A 334 -13.41 0.26 2.28
CA THR A 334 -13.58 -0.40 3.57
C THR A 334 -12.24 -0.52 4.32
N THR A 335 -11.13 -0.83 3.60
CA THR A 335 -9.78 -0.85 4.18
C THR A 335 -9.37 0.52 4.73
N CYS A 336 -9.73 1.62 4.05
CA CYS A 336 -9.42 2.97 4.51
C CYS A 336 -10.16 3.31 5.82
N PHE A 337 -11.44 2.93 5.94
CA PHE A 337 -12.16 3.06 7.20
C PHE A 337 -11.54 2.20 8.31
N THR A 338 -11.12 0.98 7.98
CA THR A 338 -10.42 0.09 8.91
C THR A 338 -9.12 0.73 9.42
N ALA A 339 -8.37 1.42 8.55
CA ALA A 339 -7.15 2.13 8.93
C ALA A 339 -7.42 3.33 9.86
N PHE A 340 -8.54 4.05 9.68
CA PHE A 340 -8.96 5.11 10.59
C PHE A 340 -9.10 4.60 12.03
N PHE A 341 -9.82 3.50 12.23
CA PHE A 341 -10.00 2.89 13.56
C PHE A 341 -8.70 2.29 14.13
N THR A 342 -7.75 1.88 13.28
CA THR A 342 -6.43 1.42 13.75
C THR A 342 -5.68 2.48 14.52
N THR A 343 -5.86 3.74 14.17
CA THR A 343 -5.17 4.86 14.80
C THR A 343 -5.51 4.99 16.27
N PHE A 344 -6.75 4.68 16.69
CA PHE A 344 -7.13 4.69 18.11
C PHE A 344 -6.33 3.67 18.93
N PHE A 345 -6.16 2.46 18.41
CA PHE A 345 -5.36 1.43 19.08
C PHE A 345 -3.88 1.79 19.14
N ASN A 346 -3.35 2.45 18.10
CA ASN A 346 -1.98 2.93 18.10
C ASN A 346 -1.78 4.06 19.12
N ALA A 347 -2.72 5.00 19.23
CA ALA A 347 -2.69 6.07 20.23
C ALA A 347 -2.76 5.52 21.65
N ALA A 348 -3.63 4.53 21.88
CA ALA A 348 -3.76 3.84 23.17
C ALA A 348 -2.61 2.84 23.47
N LYS A 349 -1.67 2.63 22.52
CA LYS A 349 -0.60 1.61 22.61
C LYS A 349 -1.11 0.17 22.76
N GLU A 350 -2.34 -0.10 22.27
CA GLU A 350 -2.99 -1.41 22.31
C GLU A 350 -2.92 -2.11 20.95
N THR A 351 -1.88 -2.92 20.71
CA THR A 351 -1.68 -3.60 19.42
C THR A 351 -2.45 -4.92 19.28
N VAL A 352 -2.89 -5.52 20.38
CA VAL A 352 -3.57 -6.83 20.38
C VAL A 352 -4.86 -6.85 19.55
N PRO A 353 -5.78 -5.85 19.61
CA PRO A 353 -6.96 -5.83 18.75
C PRO A 353 -6.62 -5.70 17.27
N ILE A 354 -5.55 -4.99 16.92
CA ILE A 354 -5.06 -4.88 15.54
C ILE A 354 -4.65 -6.25 15.04
N PHE A 355 -3.83 -6.97 15.81
CA PHE A 355 -3.37 -8.31 15.46
C PHE A 355 -4.54 -9.30 15.31
N LYS A 356 -5.42 -9.38 16.33
CA LYS A 356 -6.59 -10.28 16.31
C LYS A 356 -7.50 -10.03 15.10
N SER A 357 -7.80 -8.77 14.81
CA SER A 357 -8.64 -8.40 13.64
C SER A 357 -7.98 -8.79 12.31
N THR A 358 -6.65 -8.60 12.19
CA THR A 358 -5.92 -8.93 10.97
C THR A 358 -5.86 -10.44 10.73
N VAL A 359 -5.60 -11.23 11.79
CA VAL A 359 -5.63 -12.70 11.72
C VAL A 359 -7.03 -13.21 11.36
N LEU A 360 -8.07 -12.68 12.02
CA LEU A 360 -9.47 -13.03 11.71
C LEU A 360 -9.80 -12.72 10.24
N GLY A 361 -9.43 -11.53 9.77
CA GLY A 361 -9.63 -11.12 8.39
C GLY A 361 -8.89 -12.01 7.39
N ALA A 362 -7.65 -12.42 7.71
CA ALA A 362 -6.87 -13.32 6.86
C ALA A 362 -7.55 -14.70 6.75
N ILE A 363 -7.99 -15.27 7.87
CA ILE A 363 -8.69 -16.57 7.89
C ILE A 363 -10.00 -16.47 7.08
N VAL A 364 -10.81 -15.46 7.33
CA VAL A 364 -12.06 -15.23 6.60
C VAL A 364 -11.78 -15.05 5.10
N ASN A 365 -10.76 -14.26 4.74
CA ASN A 365 -10.38 -14.04 3.34
C ASN A 365 -10.01 -15.36 2.64
N VAL A 366 -9.13 -16.16 3.25
CA VAL A 366 -8.69 -17.44 2.67
C VAL A 366 -9.86 -18.39 2.48
N VAL A 367 -10.67 -18.60 3.53
CA VAL A 367 -11.82 -19.52 3.48
C VAL A 367 -12.86 -19.09 2.48
N THR A 368 -13.26 -17.81 2.50
CA THR A 368 -14.27 -17.30 1.57
C THR A 368 -13.74 -17.23 0.14
N CYS A 369 -12.47 -16.87 -0.05
CA CYS A 369 -11.86 -16.81 -1.38
C CYS A 369 -11.79 -18.21 -2.03
N LEU A 370 -11.35 -19.23 -1.30
CA LEU A 370 -11.32 -20.61 -1.81
C LEU A 370 -12.73 -21.10 -2.22
N GLY A 371 -13.73 -20.88 -1.37
CA GLY A 371 -15.10 -21.31 -1.66
C GLY A 371 -15.75 -20.51 -2.80
N LEU A 372 -15.63 -19.17 -2.76
CA LEU A 372 -16.30 -18.31 -3.72
C LEU A 372 -15.61 -18.30 -5.09
N VAL A 373 -14.27 -18.43 -5.16
CA VAL A 373 -13.57 -18.52 -6.46
C VAL A 373 -13.92 -19.84 -7.15
N PHE A 374 -14.05 -20.92 -6.40
CA PHE A 374 -14.52 -22.19 -6.97
C PHE A 374 -15.93 -22.07 -7.59
N LEU A 375 -16.84 -21.32 -6.95
CA LEU A 375 -18.24 -21.19 -7.41
C LEU A 375 -18.45 -20.08 -8.46
N PHE A 376 -17.78 -18.95 -8.32
CA PHE A 376 -18.03 -17.72 -9.08
C PHE A 376 -16.80 -17.21 -9.84
N GLY A 377 -15.73 -18.00 -9.93
CA GLY A 377 -14.48 -17.57 -10.59
C GLY A 377 -13.89 -16.31 -9.95
N VAL A 378 -13.36 -15.42 -10.78
CA VAL A 378 -12.68 -14.18 -10.34
C VAL A 378 -13.56 -13.26 -9.48
N TRP A 379 -14.87 -13.25 -9.70
CA TRP A 379 -15.82 -12.50 -8.87
C TRP A 379 -15.83 -12.96 -7.42
N GLY A 380 -15.59 -14.27 -7.21
CA GLY A 380 -15.44 -14.82 -5.87
C GLY A 380 -14.31 -14.18 -5.08
N ALA A 381 -13.18 -13.86 -5.73
CA ALA A 381 -12.06 -13.18 -5.10
C ALA A 381 -12.39 -11.72 -4.71
N VAL A 382 -13.17 -11.03 -5.55
CA VAL A 382 -13.64 -9.66 -5.25
C VAL A 382 -14.57 -9.67 -4.03
N VAL A 383 -15.55 -10.55 -4.01
CA VAL A 383 -16.51 -10.67 -2.90
C VAL A 383 -15.82 -11.09 -1.62
N ALA A 384 -14.88 -12.05 -1.69
CA ALA A 384 -14.09 -12.47 -0.52
C ALA A 384 -13.27 -11.32 0.08
N SER A 385 -12.67 -10.48 -0.78
CA SER A 385 -11.96 -9.27 -0.33
C SER A 385 -12.88 -8.31 0.44
N ILE A 386 -14.09 -8.07 -0.08
CA ILE A 386 -15.09 -7.21 0.58
C ILE A 386 -15.49 -7.79 1.93
N ILE A 387 -15.84 -9.08 1.98
CA ILE A 387 -16.26 -9.77 3.21
C ILE A 387 -15.16 -9.67 4.27
N ALA A 388 -13.92 -9.99 3.92
CA ALA A 388 -12.79 -9.95 4.84
C ALA A 388 -12.58 -8.55 5.43
N GLN A 389 -12.62 -7.49 4.59
CA GLN A 389 -12.43 -6.12 5.04
C GLN A 389 -13.59 -5.62 5.90
N VAL A 390 -14.83 -6.02 5.60
CA VAL A 390 -16.00 -5.72 6.43
C VAL A 390 -15.89 -6.38 7.81
N VAL A 391 -15.45 -7.64 7.88
CA VAL A 391 -15.25 -8.35 9.14
C VAL A 391 -14.18 -7.65 10.00
N ILE A 392 -13.06 -7.25 9.39
CA ILE A 392 -12.01 -6.49 10.08
C ILE A 392 -12.57 -5.15 10.59
N LEU A 393 -13.32 -4.43 9.76
CA LEU A 393 -13.92 -3.14 10.12
C LEU A 393 -14.88 -3.29 11.31
N ILE A 394 -15.80 -4.24 11.25
CA ILE A 394 -16.76 -4.50 12.32
C ILE A 394 -16.03 -4.80 13.64
N TYR A 395 -15.01 -5.69 13.60
CA TYR A 395 -14.23 -6.01 14.78
C TYR A 395 -13.56 -4.77 15.38
N ARG A 396 -12.93 -3.93 14.53
CA ARG A 396 -12.22 -2.71 14.98
C ARG A 396 -13.18 -1.65 15.51
N VAL A 397 -14.31 -1.42 14.85
CA VAL A 397 -15.37 -0.52 15.33
C VAL A 397 -15.88 -0.98 16.70
N TYR A 398 -16.18 -2.27 16.87
CA TYR A 398 -16.64 -2.80 18.14
C TYR A 398 -15.59 -2.65 19.24
N SER A 399 -14.34 -3.03 18.96
CA SER A 399 -13.26 -2.98 19.94
C SER A 399 -12.82 -1.56 20.30
N SER A 400 -12.97 -0.57 19.39
CA SER A 400 -12.58 0.82 19.66
C SER A 400 -13.55 1.57 20.56
N ARG A 401 -14.79 1.09 20.71
CA ARG A 401 -15.82 1.73 21.57
C ARG A 401 -15.41 1.88 23.03
N ARG A 402 -14.50 1.02 23.52
CA ARG A 402 -13.95 1.09 24.88
C ARG A 402 -12.88 2.18 25.03
N LEU A 403 -12.27 2.63 23.94
CA LEU A 403 -11.19 3.62 23.93
C LEU A 403 -11.72 5.03 23.68
N VAL A 404 -12.69 5.14 22.77
CA VAL A 404 -13.20 6.44 22.29
C VAL A 404 -14.72 6.32 22.07
N SER A 405 -15.47 7.30 22.60
CA SER A 405 -16.88 7.48 22.27
C SER A 405 -17.00 8.33 21.00
N LEU A 406 -17.53 7.74 19.93
CA LEU A 406 -17.80 8.46 18.69
C LEU A 406 -19.29 8.77 18.60
N ASP A 407 -19.62 10.05 18.52
CA ASP A 407 -20.94 10.49 18.07
C ASP A 407 -20.94 10.52 16.55
N VAL A 408 -21.68 9.62 15.96
CA VAL A 408 -21.65 9.35 14.52
C VAL A 408 -22.90 9.90 13.86
N ASP A 409 -22.72 10.71 12.81
CA ASP A 409 -23.81 11.17 11.95
C ASP A 409 -24.34 9.97 11.12
N ALA A 410 -25.23 9.20 11.75
CA ALA A 410 -25.78 7.98 11.17
C ALA A 410 -26.50 8.20 9.82
N PRO A 411 -27.32 9.25 9.61
CA PRO A 411 -27.91 9.54 8.32
C PRO A 411 -26.89 9.75 7.20
N ALA A 412 -25.86 10.55 7.43
CA ALA A 412 -24.81 10.82 6.45
C ALA A 412 -24.01 9.55 6.12
N LEU A 413 -23.70 8.72 7.13
CA LEU A 413 -23.05 7.43 6.93
C LEU A 413 -23.88 6.46 6.10
N VAL A 414 -25.15 6.30 6.44
CA VAL A 414 -26.06 5.40 5.72
C VAL A 414 -26.21 5.82 4.26
N VAL A 415 -26.37 7.12 3.99
CA VAL A 415 -26.45 7.64 2.62
C VAL A 415 -25.13 7.37 1.87
N GLY A 416 -23.98 7.65 2.48
CA GLY A 416 -22.68 7.40 1.86
C GLY A 416 -22.46 5.92 1.51
N VAL A 417 -22.72 5.02 2.46
CA VAL A 417 -22.60 3.56 2.26
C VAL A 417 -23.58 3.08 1.19
N ALA A 418 -24.85 3.51 1.25
CA ALA A 418 -25.87 3.11 0.28
C ALA A 418 -25.50 3.54 -1.14
N VAL A 419 -25.03 4.78 -1.32
CA VAL A 419 -24.65 5.29 -2.63
C VAL A 419 -23.47 4.50 -3.20
N ILE A 420 -22.40 4.28 -2.41
CA ILE A 420 -21.24 3.50 -2.88
C ILE A 420 -21.64 2.07 -3.22
N PHE A 421 -22.47 1.44 -2.40
CA PHE A 421 -22.96 0.08 -2.68
C PHE A 421 -23.78 0.03 -3.96
N LEU A 422 -24.72 0.97 -4.15
CA LEU A 422 -25.55 1.05 -5.36
C LEU A 422 -24.72 1.32 -6.61
N GLN A 423 -23.72 2.21 -6.54
CA GLN A 423 -22.78 2.46 -7.64
C GLN A 423 -22.00 1.21 -8.01
N THR A 424 -21.47 0.53 -6.99
CA THR A 424 -20.71 -0.72 -7.19
C THR A 424 -21.58 -1.78 -7.82
N PHE A 425 -22.77 -2.00 -7.29
CA PHE A 425 -23.73 -2.98 -7.81
C PHE A 425 -24.15 -2.66 -9.26
N ALA A 426 -24.55 -1.42 -9.54
CA ALA A 426 -24.99 -1.02 -10.87
C ALA A 426 -23.91 -1.24 -11.94
N GLN A 427 -22.67 -0.86 -11.66
CA GLN A 427 -21.57 -1.04 -12.62
C GLN A 427 -21.15 -2.51 -12.76
N SER A 428 -21.21 -3.29 -11.68
CA SER A 428 -20.84 -4.71 -11.71
C SER A 428 -21.90 -5.57 -12.44
N VAL A 429 -23.19 -5.21 -12.34
CA VAL A 429 -24.30 -6.00 -12.91
C VAL A 429 -24.74 -5.47 -14.28
N TRP A 430 -24.86 -4.13 -14.42
CA TRP A 430 -25.36 -3.50 -15.67
C TRP A 430 -24.21 -3.08 -16.59
N ALA A 431 -22.98 -3.32 -16.19
CA ALA A 431 -21.77 -2.96 -16.93
C ALA A 431 -21.80 -1.51 -17.42
N ALA A 432 -21.58 -1.25 -18.71
CA ALA A 432 -21.55 0.10 -19.27
C ALA A 432 -22.82 0.90 -19.04
N ASN A 433 -24.00 0.26 -18.99
CA ASN A 433 -25.27 0.92 -18.69
C ASN A 433 -25.38 1.42 -17.24
N GLY A 434 -24.56 0.87 -16.32
CA GLY A 434 -24.47 1.33 -14.93
C GLY A 434 -23.66 2.62 -14.75
N VAL A 435 -22.86 3.01 -15.73
CA VAL A 435 -21.97 4.19 -15.64
C VAL A 435 -22.73 5.51 -15.50
N PRO A 436 -23.73 5.82 -16.33
CA PRO A 436 -24.53 7.03 -16.16
C PRO A 436 -25.25 7.08 -14.80
N PHE A 437 -25.75 5.92 -14.34
CA PHE A 437 -26.38 5.82 -13.03
C PHE A 437 -25.38 6.11 -11.90
N ALA A 438 -24.16 5.60 -11.98
CA ALA A 438 -23.11 5.90 -11.01
C ALA A 438 -22.74 7.39 -11.00
N ALA A 439 -22.70 8.05 -12.16
CA ALA A 439 -22.46 9.49 -12.24
C ALA A 439 -23.59 10.31 -11.61
N ILE A 440 -24.85 9.93 -11.84
CA ILE A 440 -26.01 10.56 -11.20
C ILE A 440 -25.95 10.39 -9.68
N LEU A 441 -25.66 9.20 -9.19
CA LEU A 441 -25.52 8.94 -7.75
C LEU A 441 -24.40 9.75 -7.11
N PHE A 442 -23.27 9.95 -7.81
CA PHE A 442 -22.22 10.87 -7.35
C PHE A 442 -22.74 12.29 -7.20
N CYS A 443 -23.45 12.83 -8.20
CA CYS A 443 -24.03 14.16 -8.12
C CYS A 443 -25.04 14.28 -6.96
N VAL A 444 -25.87 13.26 -6.76
CA VAL A 444 -26.83 13.22 -5.64
C VAL A 444 -26.09 13.23 -4.29
N LEU A 445 -25.06 12.40 -4.14
CA LEU A 445 -24.26 12.37 -2.91
C LEU A 445 -23.58 13.72 -2.66
N LEU A 446 -22.99 14.30 -3.68
CA LEU A 446 -22.32 15.61 -3.60
C LEU A 446 -23.31 16.69 -3.14
N LEU A 447 -24.48 16.76 -3.75
CA LEU A 447 -25.51 17.75 -3.39
C LEU A 447 -26.05 17.52 -1.98
N ALA A 448 -26.32 16.26 -1.61
CA ALA A 448 -26.78 15.90 -0.27
C ALA A 448 -25.74 16.32 0.80
N TYR A 449 -24.47 16.04 0.57
CA TYR A 449 -23.40 16.37 1.50
C TYR A 449 -23.08 17.87 1.54
N LEU A 450 -23.09 18.57 0.41
CA LEU A 450 -22.96 20.04 0.39
C LEU A 450 -24.08 20.72 1.15
N ARG A 451 -25.32 20.19 1.06
CA ARG A 451 -26.45 20.72 1.80
C ARG A 451 -26.34 20.44 3.30
N HIS A 452 -25.99 19.19 3.66
CA HIS A 452 -25.90 18.74 5.04
C HIS A 452 -24.77 19.46 5.80
N TYR A 453 -23.59 19.58 5.20
CA TYR A 453 -22.40 20.23 5.80
C TYR A 453 -22.22 21.70 5.43
N ARG A 454 -23.27 22.37 4.92
CA ARG A 454 -23.20 23.76 4.43
C ARG A 454 -22.64 24.74 5.46
N SER A 455 -23.06 24.61 6.72
CA SER A 455 -22.58 25.48 7.82
C SER A 455 -21.09 25.25 8.14
N ALA A 456 -20.66 24.00 8.15
CA ALA A 456 -19.25 23.64 8.38
C ALA A 456 -18.35 24.10 7.23
N ILE A 457 -18.80 23.95 5.99
CA ILE A 457 -18.05 24.38 4.80
C ILE A 457 -17.97 25.92 4.75
N SER A 458 -19.05 26.63 5.07
CA SER A 458 -19.04 28.10 5.08
C SER A 458 -18.12 28.68 6.15
N SER A 459 -18.04 28.05 7.33
CA SER A 459 -17.12 28.45 8.41
C SER A 459 -15.66 28.22 8.05
N LEU A 460 -15.34 27.08 7.40
CA LEU A 460 -13.99 26.78 6.90
C LEU A 460 -13.58 27.77 5.80
N ALA A 461 -14.46 28.07 4.84
CA ALA A 461 -14.19 29.02 3.78
C ALA A 461 -13.94 30.43 4.33
N ALA A 462 -14.71 30.86 5.35
CA ALA A 462 -14.49 32.13 6.06
C ALA A 462 -13.15 32.18 6.77
N GLY A 463 -12.76 31.10 7.46
CA GLY A 463 -11.46 30.96 8.14
C GLY A 463 -10.27 31.03 7.19
N VAL A 464 -10.33 30.34 6.06
CA VAL A 464 -9.29 30.39 5.02
C VAL A 464 -9.19 31.81 4.43
N ARG A 465 -10.32 32.42 4.16
CA ARG A 465 -10.35 33.79 3.64
C ARG A 465 -9.71 34.78 4.61
N GLN A 466 -9.98 34.67 5.91
CA GLN A 466 -9.35 35.52 6.93
C GLN A 466 -7.84 35.27 7.06
N SER A 467 -7.38 34.02 6.96
CA SER A 467 -5.96 33.69 7.03
C SER A 467 -5.16 34.22 5.83
N VAL A 468 -5.75 34.23 4.64
CA VAL A 468 -5.15 34.78 3.41
C VAL A 468 -5.08 36.32 3.48
N PHE A 469 -6.13 36.96 4.00
CA PHE A 469 -6.13 38.43 4.16
C PHE A 469 -5.25 38.96 5.32
N ARG A 470 -4.93 38.10 6.31
CA ARG A 470 -4.05 38.46 7.43
C ARG A 470 -2.56 38.35 7.09
N LYS A 471 -2.21 37.75 5.94
CA LYS A 471 -0.84 37.63 5.42
C LYS A 471 -0.48 38.67 4.33
N ARG A 472 -1.41 39.54 3.99
CA ARG A 472 -1.17 40.80 3.25
C ARG A 472 -1.16 41.98 4.22
#